data_9bacb579f36bc18cba3f240db052d7a6
#
_entry.id   9bacb579f36bc18cba3f240db052d7a6
#
_cell.length_a   1.000
_cell.length_b   1.000
_cell.length_c   1.000
_cell.angle_alpha   90.00
_cell.angle_beta   90.00
_cell.angle_gamma   90.00
#
_symmetry.space_group_name_H-M   'P 1'
#
loop_
_entity.id
_entity.type
_entity.pdbx_description
1 polymer ?
#
loop_
_entity_poly.entity_id
_entity_poly.type
_entity_poly.pdbx_seq_one_letter_code
_entity_poly.pdbx_strand_id
1 'polypeptide(L)'
;MSRVSQTFALSTAALLLMGSLSACSTPPTPDATAQALAQGLGSLDFSAVPLADQDAASISAELTTALEPMIKTPRTVSLESVEVDEASEKPKTATASYKITWDLDSSDVDWSYTTTAALVFDDESKTWQARLDPSVAVPGLEKDQYIAKKSVAATRGDIRGNKDQALVIKRDVLNIGLDKASSTEAEWESSAKALAKLLDIEADPLVQRVAAAGPRAFVQAITLRNDQTQTIPQEKFDQIPGVLVQHDAVPLAPTRSFARPIIGSFGEATAEIVEASKGTVKAGDKIGLSGLQKEYQDTLAGTPGYTISIFDKDKKPVERLLENAPVDGKDLQITLDRDTQMLAESILEETTSDSALVAVRPSDGAILAAASGPSTNPANTALLGKYAPGSTFKVVTALAMLRNGDTPKSVVNCPATVSVDGKEFKNYDGYPTSALGKIPLSEALAHSCNTVFIEGALKAKSPALAEAATALGLNVDPATGAASFIGAVPNDSTGTELGANGIGQGVVQSSTLGMATVAASVANGATVTPYLVADPKPAAPVAAKKPLTAQEAKDLASMMAEVVDHGTLKDLNKIGGKPVIGKSGTAEYDAERNAHAWTIVTQGDLAVAVFVSDGSGGAQTAGPIAKKFLTEHK
;
A
#
# COMPACT_ATOMS: atom_id res chain seq x y z
N MET A 1 37.50 24.07 -12.03
CA MET A 1 38.95 24.32 -11.88
C MET A 1 39.62 22.98 -11.94
N SER A 2 40.20 22.84 -12.95
CA SER A 2 41.51 22.69 -13.56
C SER A 2 41.85 21.25 -13.95
N ARG A 3 41.92 21.10 -15.25
CA ARG A 3 42.51 20.01 -16.05
C ARG A 3 43.98 19.77 -15.70
N VAL A 4 44.48 18.55 -15.83
CA VAL A 4 45.78 18.31 -16.43
C VAL A 4 45.73 17.01 -17.25
N SER A 5 45.90 17.17 -18.54
CA SER A 5 46.24 16.16 -19.53
C SER A 5 47.75 15.89 -19.47
N GLN A 6 48.16 14.64 -19.60
CA GLN A 6 49.53 14.33 -20.02
C GLN A 6 49.51 13.28 -21.16
N THR A 7 49.81 13.79 -22.31
CA THR A 7 50.29 13.09 -23.52
C THR A 7 51.70 12.61 -23.32
N PHE A 8 51.97 11.35 -23.66
CA PHE A 8 53.35 10.90 -23.95
C PHE A 8 53.46 10.35 -25.37
N ALA A 9 54.47 10.89 -26.05
CA ALA A 9 54.74 10.72 -27.47
C ALA A 9 55.56 9.45 -27.75
N LEU A 10 55.32 8.90 -28.93
CA LEU A 10 56.07 7.84 -29.58
C LEU A 10 57.53 8.19 -29.81
N SER A 11 58.42 7.21 -29.71
CA SER A 11 59.69 7.21 -30.40
C SER A 11 59.91 5.85 -31.07
N THR A 12 59.88 5.88 -32.38
CA THR A 12 60.25 4.82 -33.33
C THR A 12 61.74 4.59 -33.33
N ALA A 13 62.17 3.33 -33.23
CA ALA A 13 63.47 2.93 -33.71
C ALA A 13 63.37 1.57 -34.40
N ALA A 14 63.51 1.60 -35.72
CA ALA A 14 63.64 0.42 -36.58
C ALA A 14 65.06 -0.12 -36.53
N LEU A 15 65.18 -1.40 -36.22
CA LEU A 15 66.38 -2.16 -36.55
C LEU A 15 66.01 -3.45 -37.29
N LEU A 16 66.28 -3.45 -38.58
CA LEU A 16 66.28 -4.66 -39.40
C LEU A 16 67.45 -5.55 -39.00
N LEU A 17 67.18 -6.75 -38.48
CA LEU A 17 68.12 -7.89 -38.50
C LEU A 17 67.39 -9.04 -39.19
N MET A 18 67.85 -9.33 -40.42
CA MET A 18 67.58 -10.60 -41.09
C MET A 18 68.34 -11.70 -40.36
N GLY A 19 67.63 -12.49 -39.58
CA GLY A 19 68.10 -13.78 -39.07
C GLY A 19 67.17 -14.85 -39.63
N SER A 20 67.72 -15.73 -40.44
CA SER A 20 67.11 -16.96 -40.91
C SER A 20 66.79 -17.83 -39.68
N LEU A 21 65.56 -17.77 -39.19
CA LEU A 21 65.06 -18.71 -38.22
C LEU A 21 64.51 -19.93 -38.94
N SER A 22 65.15 -21.01 -38.79
CA SER A 22 64.60 -22.35 -38.96
C SER A 22 63.46 -22.46 -37.95
N ALA A 23 62.21 -22.33 -38.44
CA ALA A 23 61.04 -22.55 -37.65
C ALA A 23 60.97 -24.01 -37.24
N CYS A 24 61.44 -24.34 -36.04
CA CYS A 24 60.91 -25.49 -35.33
C CYS A 24 59.42 -25.17 -35.07
N SER A 25 58.55 -25.73 -35.89
CA SER A 25 57.15 -25.70 -35.64
C SER A 25 56.85 -26.43 -34.31
N THR A 26 56.67 -25.70 -33.24
CA THR A 26 56.12 -26.29 -32.03
C THR A 26 54.81 -27.01 -32.43
N PRO A 27 54.58 -28.24 -31.97
CA PRO A 27 53.33 -28.94 -32.26
C PRO A 27 52.14 -28.06 -31.85
N PRO A 28 51.13 -27.96 -32.67
CA PRO A 28 49.96 -27.15 -32.30
C PRO A 28 49.39 -27.63 -30.96
N THR A 29 49.17 -26.68 -30.03
CA THR A 29 48.57 -26.96 -28.72
C THR A 29 47.06 -26.83 -28.83
N PRO A 30 46.28 -27.50 -27.96
CA PRO A 30 44.82 -27.42 -27.98
C PRO A 30 44.26 -26.04 -27.56
N ASP A 31 45.09 -25.15 -26.97
CA ASP A 31 44.66 -23.89 -26.36
C ASP A 31 43.92 -22.96 -27.33
N ALA A 32 44.38 -22.88 -28.60
CA ALA A 32 43.75 -22.02 -29.60
C ALA A 32 42.28 -22.47 -29.89
N THR A 33 42.06 -23.78 -30.03
CA THR A 33 40.72 -24.35 -30.23
C THR A 33 39.86 -24.20 -28.97
N ALA A 34 40.44 -24.43 -27.78
CA ALA A 34 39.74 -24.22 -26.52
C ALA A 34 39.32 -22.77 -26.32
N GLN A 35 40.18 -21.80 -26.68
CA GLN A 35 39.84 -20.37 -26.59
C GLN A 35 38.78 -19.96 -27.62
N ALA A 36 38.85 -20.48 -28.85
CA ALA A 36 37.83 -20.27 -29.87
C ALA A 36 36.46 -20.83 -29.40
N LEU A 37 36.46 -22.00 -28.74
CA LEU A 37 35.25 -22.60 -28.18
C LEU A 37 34.68 -21.78 -27.02
N ALA A 38 35.50 -21.20 -26.13
CA ALA A 38 35.03 -20.29 -25.10
C ALA A 38 34.28 -19.08 -25.70
N GLN A 39 34.81 -18.51 -26.78
CA GLN A 39 34.16 -17.40 -27.51
C GLN A 39 32.84 -17.85 -28.17
N GLY A 40 32.88 -19.03 -28.82
CA GLY A 40 31.70 -19.64 -29.44
C GLY A 40 30.56 -19.91 -28.44
N LEU A 41 30.87 -20.44 -27.25
CA LEU A 41 29.90 -20.65 -26.17
C LEU A 41 29.37 -19.33 -25.64
N GLY A 42 30.16 -18.26 -25.57
CA GLY A 42 29.73 -16.94 -25.17
C GLY A 42 28.75 -16.29 -26.16
N SER A 43 29.07 -16.35 -27.46
CA SER A 43 28.31 -15.71 -28.55
C SER A 43 27.25 -16.60 -29.19
N LEU A 44 27.28 -17.91 -29.02
CA LEU A 44 26.55 -18.96 -29.76
C LEU A 44 26.90 -18.97 -31.27
N ASP A 45 28.06 -18.45 -31.64
CA ASP A 45 28.61 -18.52 -32.99
C ASP A 45 29.86 -19.41 -32.99
N PHE A 46 29.76 -20.58 -33.60
CA PHE A 46 30.80 -21.57 -33.66
C PHE A 46 31.57 -21.59 -35.00
N SER A 47 31.32 -20.57 -35.87
CA SER A 47 31.94 -20.50 -37.19
C SER A 47 33.48 -20.48 -37.19
N ALA A 48 34.10 -19.96 -36.10
CA ALA A 48 35.54 -19.92 -35.91
C ALA A 48 36.10 -21.12 -35.11
N VAL A 49 35.27 -22.07 -34.67
CA VAL A 49 35.68 -23.22 -33.87
C VAL A 49 35.98 -24.40 -34.79
N PRO A 50 37.18 -24.97 -34.80
CA PRO A 50 37.45 -26.23 -35.50
C PRO A 50 36.64 -27.37 -34.85
N LEU A 51 35.70 -27.97 -35.60
CA LEU A 51 34.80 -29.02 -35.12
C LEU A 51 35.15 -30.37 -35.77
N ALA A 52 35.06 -31.44 -35.00
CA ALA A 52 35.27 -32.81 -35.47
C ALA A 52 33.93 -33.43 -35.94
N ASP A 53 33.78 -33.66 -37.23
CA ASP A 53 32.62 -34.31 -37.86
C ASP A 53 31.28 -33.62 -37.55
N GLN A 54 31.30 -32.30 -37.26
CA GLN A 54 30.11 -31.54 -36.90
C GLN A 54 30.04 -30.23 -37.71
N ASP A 55 28.81 -29.76 -37.98
CA ASP A 55 28.58 -28.52 -38.68
C ASP A 55 28.33 -27.37 -37.70
N ALA A 56 29.11 -26.28 -37.81
CA ALA A 56 29.08 -25.14 -36.92
C ALA A 56 27.71 -24.45 -36.92
N ALA A 57 27.01 -24.36 -38.05
CA ALA A 57 25.69 -23.74 -38.12
C ALA A 57 24.64 -24.60 -37.41
N SER A 58 24.75 -25.92 -37.50
CA SER A 58 23.84 -26.84 -36.77
C SER A 58 24.04 -26.74 -35.26
N ILE A 59 25.26 -26.69 -34.75
CA ILE A 59 25.57 -26.51 -33.33
C ILE A 59 25.07 -25.15 -32.84
N SER A 60 25.31 -24.07 -33.61
CA SER A 60 24.82 -22.73 -33.29
C SER A 60 23.30 -22.69 -33.18
N ALA A 61 22.58 -23.33 -34.11
CA ALA A 61 21.10 -23.38 -34.10
C ALA A 61 20.57 -24.20 -32.92
N GLU A 62 21.16 -25.36 -32.64
CA GLU A 62 20.77 -26.24 -31.54
C GLU A 62 20.95 -25.54 -30.18
N LEU A 63 22.11 -24.97 -29.89
CA LEU A 63 22.36 -24.29 -28.63
C LEU A 63 21.58 -22.97 -28.49
N THR A 64 21.37 -22.25 -29.61
CA THR A 64 20.50 -21.08 -29.60
C THR A 64 19.07 -21.47 -29.21
N THR A 65 18.53 -22.54 -29.76
CA THR A 65 17.19 -23.04 -29.42
C THR A 65 17.12 -23.52 -27.97
N ALA A 66 18.13 -24.24 -27.51
CA ALA A 66 18.19 -24.76 -26.14
C ALA A 66 18.27 -23.63 -25.08
N LEU A 67 18.89 -22.51 -25.41
CA LEU A 67 19.08 -21.37 -24.51
C LEU A 67 18.10 -20.22 -24.78
N GLU A 68 17.20 -20.32 -25.78
CA GLU A 68 16.28 -19.27 -26.22
C GLU A 68 15.51 -18.61 -25.06
N PRO A 69 14.91 -19.34 -24.09
CA PRO A 69 14.16 -18.72 -23.00
C PRO A 69 15.01 -17.87 -22.07
N MET A 70 16.34 -18.05 -22.08
CA MET A 70 17.30 -17.31 -21.27
C MET A 70 18.32 -16.52 -22.10
N ILE A 71 18.15 -16.42 -23.42
CA ILE A 71 19.14 -15.84 -24.34
C ILE A 71 19.46 -14.36 -24.05
N LYS A 72 18.51 -13.64 -23.46
CA LYS A 72 18.68 -12.23 -23.05
C LYS A 72 19.36 -12.06 -21.68
N THR A 73 19.54 -13.14 -20.93
CA THR A 73 20.23 -13.10 -19.66
C THR A 73 21.72 -12.99 -19.90
N PRO A 74 22.42 -12.00 -19.34
CA PRO A 74 23.86 -11.86 -19.54
C PRO A 74 24.60 -13.10 -19.05
N ARG A 75 25.60 -13.54 -19.85
CA ARG A 75 26.47 -14.64 -19.46
C ARG A 75 27.88 -14.38 -19.90
N THR A 76 28.83 -14.92 -19.15
CA THR A 76 30.25 -14.93 -19.47
C THR A 76 30.77 -16.35 -19.49
N VAL A 77 31.72 -16.61 -20.38
CA VAL A 77 32.40 -17.90 -20.50
C VAL A 77 33.91 -17.67 -20.43
N SER A 78 34.56 -18.35 -19.53
CA SER A 78 36.04 -18.33 -19.39
C SER A 78 36.61 -19.73 -19.48
N LEU A 79 37.69 -19.86 -20.24
CA LEU A 79 38.52 -21.08 -20.25
C LEU A 79 39.29 -21.14 -18.92
N GLU A 80 39.15 -22.23 -18.18
CA GLU A 80 39.87 -22.45 -16.90
C GLU A 80 41.13 -23.28 -17.07
N SER A 81 41.04 -24.40 -17.81
CA SER A 81 42.19 -25.27 -18.05
C SER A 81 42.06 -26.04 -19.36
N VAL A 82 43.19 -26.49 -19.87
CA VAL A 82 43.26 -27.47 -20.96
C VAL A 82 44.25 -28.56 -20.53
N GLU A 83 43.78 -29.79 -20.46
CA GLU A 83 44.56 -30.94 -20.05
C GLU A 83 44.70 -31.92 -21.24
N VAL A 84 45.91 -32.16 -21.66
CA VAL A 84 46.21 -33.13 -22.72
C VAL A 84 46.36 -34.53 -22.10
N ASP A 85 45.65 -35.49 -22.66
CA ASP A 85 45.79 -36.89 -22.24
C ASP A 85 47.09 -37.50 -22.79
N GLU A 86 48.10 -37.53 -21.94
CA GLU A 86 49.40 -38.07 -22.26
C GLU A 86 49.39 -39.60 -22.49
N ALA A 87 48.38 -40.32 -22.03
CA ALA A 87 48.26 -41.77 -22.22
C ALA A 87 47.65 -42.14 -23.58
N SER A 88 47.05 -41.16 -24.29
CA SER A 88 46.45 -41.37 -25.61
C SER A 88 47.52 -41.33 -26.70
N GLU A 89 47.81 -42.48 -27.33
CA GLU A 89 48.84 -42.57 -28.41
C GLU A 89 48.26 -42.06 -29.75
N LYS A 90 47.05 -42.41 -30.15
CA LYS A 90 46.34 -41.93 -31.37
C LYS A 90 44.81 -42.24 -31.31
N PRO A 91 43.95 -41.29 -31.60
CA PRO A 91 44.23 -39.86 -31.76
C PRO A 91 44.63 -39.23 -30.42
N LYS A 92 45.46 -38.16 -30.43
CA LYS A 92 45.72 -37.36 -29.22
C LYS A 92 44.44 -36.69 -28.79
N THR A 93 44.14 -36.74 -27.51
CA THR A 93 42.96 -36.13 -26.91
C THR A 93 43.34 -35.10 -25.84
N ALA A 94 42.48 -34.12 -25.61
CA ALA A 94 42.58 -33.16 -24.54
C ALA A 94 41.19 -32.82 -24.02
N THR A 95 41.11 -32.39 -22.77
CA THR A 95 39.88 -31.91 -22.15
C THR A 95 40.06 -30.43 -21.83
N ALA A 96 39.15 -29.59 -22.34
CA ALA A 96 39.09 -28.17 -21.99
C ALA A 96 37.95 -27.94 -20.99
N SER A 97 38.24 -27.21 -19.90
CA SER A 97 37.28 -26.88 -18.85
C SER A 97 36.88 -25.41 -18.93
N TYR A 98 35.60 -25.13 -18.86
CA TYR A 98 35.03 -23.79 -18.99
C TYR A 98 34.20 -23.45 -17.78
N LYS A 99 34.40 -22.27 -17.21
CA LYS A 99 33.48 -21.67 -16.25
C LYS A 99 32.47 -20.79 -16.98
N ILE A 100 31.20 -21.09 -16.80
CA ILE A 100 30.08 -20.32 -17.33
C ILE A 100 29.36 -19.64 -16.17
N THR A 101 29.15 -18.32 -16.26
CA THR A 101 28.53 -17.51 -15.24
C THR A 101 27.38 -16.72 -15.85
N TRP A 102 26.18 -16.82 -15.24
CA TRP A 102 24.98 -16.11 -15.63
C TRP A 102 24.64 -15.06 -14.59
N ASP A 103 24.46 -13.81 -15.02
CA ASP A 103 23.88 -12.72 -14.22
C ASP A 103 22.35 -12.83 -14.29
N LEU A 104 21.75 -13.43 -13.25
CA LEU A 104 20.33 -13.80 -13.24
C LEU A 104 19.41 -12.68 -12.78
N ASP A 105 19.93 -11.73 -12.00
CA ASP A 105 19.17 -10.63 -11.41
C ASP A 105 20.14 -9.51 -10.95
N SER A 106 19.64 -8.50 -10.27
CA SER A 106 20.44 -7.38 -9.78
C SER A 106 21.22 -7.66 -8.49
N SER A 107 21.30 -8.91 -8.03
CA SER A 107 22.09 -9.28 -6.87
C SER A 107 23.55 -9.55 -7.24
N ASP A 108 24.45 -9.54 -6.25
CA ASP A 108 25.86 -9.87 -6.45
C ASP A 108 26.12 -11.40 -6.53
N VAL A 109 25.08 -12.22 -6.53
CA VAL A 109 25.17 -13.69 -6.55
C VAL A 109 24.77 -14.23 -7.90
N ASP A 110 25.79 -14.53 -8.71
CA ASP A 110 25.64 -15.13 -10.03
C ASP A 110 25.53 -16.66 -9.98
N TRP A 111 24.86 -17.22 -10.98
CA TRP A 111 24.83 -18.67 -11.18
C TRP A 111 26.04 -19.10 -12.01
N SER A 112 26.96 -19.83 -11.38
CA SER A 112 28.20 -20.33 -12.04
C SER A 112 28.30 -21.84 -11.97
N TYR A 113 28.83 -22.43 -13.03
CA TYR A 113 29.14 -23.86 -13.11
C TYR A 113 30.29 -24.09 -14.06
N THR A 114 30.91 -25.27 -13.98
CA THR A 114 31.99 -25.70 -14.90
C THR A 114 31.47 -26.79 -15.82
N THR A 115 31.79 -26.67 -17.10
CA THR A 115 31.57 -27.70 -18.14
C THR A 115 32.89 -28.10 -18.79
N THR A 116 32.90 -29.22 -19.48
CA THR A 116 34.06 -29.69 -20.19
C THR A 116 33.75 -30.01 -21.66
N ALA A 117 34.71 -29.83 -22.53
CA ALA A 117 34.67 -30.28 -23.92
C ALA A 117 35.84 -31.16 -24.26
N ALA A 118 35.59 -32.22 -25.02
CA ALA A 118 36.62 -33.06 -25.56
C ALA A 118 37.22 -32.42 -26.82
N LEU A 119 38.54 -32.37 -26.87
CA LEU A 119 39.32 -31.95 -28.04
C LEU A 119 40.10 -33.14 -28.59
N VAL A 120 40.11 -33.30 -29.90
CA VAL A 120 40.76 -34.39 -30.62
C VAL A 120 41.72 -33.78 -31.64
N PHE A 121 42.97 -34.29 -31.70
CA PHE A 121 43.93 -33.85 -32.71
C PHE A 121 43.70 -34.62 -34.02
N ASP A 122 43.44 -33.88 -35.08
CA ASP A 122 43.30 -34.42 -36.43
C ASP A 122 44.66 -34.44 -37.13
N ASP A 123 45.18 -35.63 -37.46
CA ASP A 123 46.44 -35.83 -38.08
C ASP A 123 46.49 -35.38 -39.56
N GLU A 124 45.33 -35.26 -40.24
CA GLU A 124 45.27 -34.82 -41.62
C GLU A 124 45.39 -33.30 -41.73
N SER A 125 44.54 -32.59 -41.02
CA SER A 125 44.54 -31.13 -41.00
C SER A 125 45.59 -30.52 -40.08
N LYS A 126 46.22 -31.33 -39.21
CA LYS A 126 47.17 -30.90 -38.18
C LYS A 126 46.59 -29.87 -37.21
N THR A 127 45.32 -29.99 -36.91
CA THR A 127 44.58 -29.09 -36.02
C THR A 127 43.91 -29.86 -34.89
N TRP A 128 43.71 -29.17 -33.73
CA TRP A 128 42.86 -29.65 -32.69
C TRP A 128 41.40 -29.30 -33.03
N GLN A 129 40.48 -30.24 -32.87
CA GLN A 129 39.06 -30.08 -33.20
C GLN A 129 38.22 -30.40 -31.96
N ALA A 130 37.18 -29.63 -31.74
CA ALA A 130 36.23 -29.86 -30.63
C ALA A 130 35.14 -30.83 -31.08
N ARG A 131 34.75 -31.74 -30.17
CA ARG A 131 33.55 -32.56 -30.30
C ARG A 131 32.56 -32.11 -29.23
N LEU A 132 31.40 -31.58 -29.67
CA LEU A 132 30.43 -30.92 -28.83
C LEU A 132 29.14 -31.71 -28.72
N ASP A 133 28.60 -31.73 -27.54
CA ASP A 133 27.20 -32.06 -27.26
C ASP A 133 26.58 -30.90 -26.44
N PRO A 134 25.26 -30.80 -26.28
CA PRO A 134 24.62 -29.67 -25.58
C PRO A 134 25.07 -29.50 -24.14
N SER A 135 25.59 -30.54 -23.49
CA SER A 135 26.07 -30.49 -22.10
C SER A 135 27.28 -29.57 -21.91
N VAL A 136 27.98 -29.22 -23.01
CA VAL A 136 29.09 -28.24 -22.98
C VAL A 136 28.60 -26.85 -22.64
N ALA A 137 27.35 -26.51 -22.97
CA ALA A 137 26.73 -25.23 -22.64
C ALA A 137 26.09 -25.24 -21.25
N VAL A 138 25.45 -26.37 -20.86
CA VAL A 138 24.78 -26.52 -19.55
C VAL A 138 24.93 -27.98 -19.13
N PRO A 139 25.46 -28.28 -17.92
CA PRO A 139 25.57 -29.65 -17.43
C PRO A 139 24.25 -30.42 -17.52
N GLY A 140 24.29 -31.64 -18.06
CA GLY A 140 23.11 -32.50 -18.16
C GLY A 140 22.14 -32.14 -19.29
N LEU A 141 22.40 -31.09 -20.07
CA LEU A 141 21.54 -30.73 -21.21
C LEU A 141 21.76 -31.73 -22.36
N GLU A 142 20.70 -32.31 -22.84
CA GLU A 142 20.68 -33.24 -23.95
C GLU A 142 20.03 -32.61 -25.20
N LYS A 143 20.15 -33.30 -26.32
CA LYS A 143 19.55 -32.89 -27.59
C LYS A 143 18.02 -32.75 -27.45
N ASP A 144 17.43 -31.77 -28.12
CA ASP A 144 15.99 -31.43 -28.09
C ASP A 144 15.45 -31.02 -26.72
N GLN A 145 16.33 -30.69 -25.77
CA GLN A 145 16.02 -30.10 -24.49
C GLN A 145 16.35 -28.59 -24.47
N TYR A 146 15.80 -27.86 -23.51
CA TYR A 146 16.08 -26.44 -23.31
C TYR A 146 16.06 -26.06 -21.84
N ILE A 147 16.74 -24.96 -21.49
CA ILE A 147 16.69 -24.42 -20.14
C ILE A 147 15.72 -23.24 -20.06
N ALA A 148 15.05 -23.12 -18.90
CA ALA A 148 14.20 -21.97 -18.64
C ALA A 148 14.24 -21.57 -17.16
N LYS A 149 14.21 -20.26 -16.93
CA LYS A 149 14.01 -19.64 -15.60
C LYS A 149 12.50 -19.48 -15.37
N LYS A 150 11.98 -20.07 -14.28
CA LYS A 150 10.59 -19.90 -13.84
C LYS A 150 10.56 -19.19 -12.51
N SER A 151 9.73 -18.15 -12.40
CA SER A 151 9.50 -17.45 -11.13
C SER A 151 8.69 -18.34 -10.17
N VAL A 152 9.07 -18.30 -8.89
CA VAL A 152 8.34 -18.92 -7.78
C VAL A 152 7.79 -17.76 -6.93
N ALA A 153 6.47 -17.65 -6.86
CA ALA A 153 5.84 -16.56 -6.13
C ALA A 153 6.13 -16.67 -4.63
N ALA A 154 6.40 -15.52 -4.00
CA ALA A 154 6.40 -15.41 -2.55
C ALA A 154 4.98 -15.39 -2.01
N THR A 155 4.79 -15.85 -0.78
CA THR A 155 3.52 -15.68 -0.07
C THR A 155 3.41 -14.23 0.39
N ARG A 156 2.30 -13.57 0.05
CA ARG A 156 2.04 -12.22 0.52
C ARG A 156 1.67 -12.24 2.00
N GLY A 157 2.24 -11.32 2.80
CA GLY A 157 1.86 -11.13 4.19
C GLY A 157 0.43 -10.63 4.36
N ASP A 158 -0.15 -10.90 5.50
CA ASP A 158 -1.49 -10.49 5.91
C ASP A 158 -1.50 -9.05 6.45
N ILE A 159 -2.68 -8.40 6.49
CA ILE A 159 -2.90 -7.22 7.33
C ILE A 159 -3.70 -7.66 8.55
N ARG A 160 -3.11 -7.49 9.73
CA ARG A 160 -3.67 -7.91 11.01
C ARG A 160 -4.05 -6.72 11.85
N GLY A 161 -5.18 -6.81 12.53
CA GLY A 161 -5.75 -5.76 13.36
C GLY A 161 -5.43 -5.90 14.84
N ASN A 162 -6.19 -5.16 15.64
CA ASN A 162 -6.10 -5.20 17.09
C ASN A 162 -6.16 -6.64 17.61
N LYS A 163 -5.30 -6.99 18.57
CA LYS A 163 -5.20 -8.36 19.14
C LYS A 163 -5.00 -9.45 18.07
N ASP A 164 -4.25 -9.15 17.04
CA ASP A 164 -3.92 -10.08 15.94
C ASP A 164 -5.13 -10.57 15.14
N GLN A 165 -6.21 -9.79 15.10
CA GLN A 165 -7.39 -10.12 14.30
C GLN A 165 -7.05 -10.16 12.80
N ALA A 166 -7.49 -11.21 12.10
CA ALA A 166 -7.35 -11.31 10.65
C ALA A 166 -8.23 -10.28 9.94
N LEU A 167 -7.63 -9.23 9.37
CA LEU A 167 -8.31 -8.21 8.60
C LEU A 167 -8.22 -8.50 7.11
N VAL A 168 -7.02 -8.46 6.52
CA VAL A 168 -6.82 -8.86 5.13
C VAL A 168 -5.96 -10.10 5.11
N ILE A 169 -6.56 -11.19 4.74
CA ILE A 169 -5.92 -12.51 4.64
C ILE A 169 -6.27 -13.15 3.30
N LYS A 170 -5.51 -14.13 2.90
CA LYS A 170 -5.83 -14.95 1.74
C LYS A 170 -7.17 -15.65 1.93
N ARG A 171 -8.16 -15.35 1.09
CA ARG A 171 -9.51 -15.93 1.11
C ARG A 171 -9.83 -16.54 -0.24
N ASP A 172 -10.54 -17.65 -0.20
CA ASP A 172 -10.97 -18.36 -1.40
C ASP A 172 -11.95 -17.50 -2.21
N VAL A 173 -11.72 -17.50 -3.52
CA VAL A 173 -12.54 -16.82 -4.50
C VAL A 173 -12.82 -17.72 -5.70
N LEU A 174 -13.86 -17.38 -6.43
CA LEU A 174 -14.22 -17.98 -7.71
C LEU A 174 -13.97 -16.93 -8.80
N ASN A 175 -12.99 -17.17 -9.67
CA ASN A 175 -12.79 -16.42 -10.90
C ASN A 175 -13.69 -17.02 -11.98
N ILE A 176 -14.74 -16.31 -12.32
CA ILE A 176 -15.74 -16.77 -13.29
C ILE A 176 -15.52 -16.01 -14.59
N GLY A 177 -15.43 -16.73 -15.70
CA GLY A 177 -15.16 -16.12 -17.00
C GLY A 177 -15.45 -17.05 -18.16
N LEU A 178 -15.14 -16.58 -19.36
CA LEU A 178 -15.26 -17.32 -20.60
C LEU A 178 -13.88 -17.81 -21.06
N ASP A 179 -13.68 -19.11 -21.11
CA ASP A 179 -12.52 -19.74 -21.75
C ASP A 179 -12.81 -19.92 -23.23
N LYS A 180 -12.21 -19.09 -24.07
CA LYS A 180 -12.41 -19.13 -25.53
C LYS A 180 -11.89 -20.42 -26.18
N ALA A 181 -10.93 -21.09 -25.50
CA ALA A 181 -10.40 -22.36 -26.01
C ALA A 181 -11.39 -23.52 -25.89
N SER A 182 -12.38 -23.43 -25.00
CA SER A 182 -13.39 -24.46 -24.73
C SER A 182 -14.74 -24.18 -25.40
N SER A 183 -14.84 -23.18 -26.30
CA SER A 183 -16.03 -22.85 -27.08
C SER A 183 -15.67 -22.34 -28.48
N THR A 184 -16.65 -22.25 -29.36
CA THR A 184 -16.47 -21.78 -30.74
C THR A 184 -16.63 -20.27 -30.84
N GLU A 185 -16.00 -19.66 -31.85
CA GLU A 185 -16.09 -18.20 -32.09
C GLU A 185 -17.55 -17.72 -32.25
N ALA A 186 -18.40 -18.51 -32.85
CA ALA A 186 -19.83 -18.20 -33.03
C ALA A 186 -20.59 -18.13 -31.69
N GLU A 187 -20.12 -18.79 -30.65
CA GLU A 187 -20.75 -18.82 -29.33
C GLU A 187 -20.25 -17.73 -28.39
N TRP A 188 -19.06 -17.11 -28.63
CA TRP A 188 -18.43 -16.23 -27.66
C TRP A 188 -19.30 -15.06 -27.22
N GLU A 189 -19.96 -14.36 -28.16
CA GLU A 189 -20.80 -13.21 -27.84
C GLU A 189 -22.07 -13.64 -27.08
N SER A 190 -22.73 -14.70 -27.50
CA SER A 190 -23.94 -15.22 -26.85
C SER A 190 -23.65 -15.75 -25.46
N SER A 191 -22.53 -16.47 -25.28
CA SER A 191 -22.06 -16.94 -23.97
C SER A 191 -21.69 -15.80 -23.04
N ALA A 192 -21.01 -14.77 -23.54
CA ALA A 192 -20.69 -13.57 -22.74
C ALA A 192 -21.96 -12.86 -22.24
N LYS A 193 -22.96 -12.69 -23.11
CA LYS A 193 -24.26 -12.10 -22.72
C LYS A 193 -25.03 -12.97 -21.72
N ALA A 194 -25.07 -14.29 -21.94
CA ALA A 194 -25.70 -15.22 -21.02
C ALA A 194 -25.03 -15.25 -19.65
N LEU A 195 -23.69 -15.24 -19.63
CA LEU A 195 -22.89 -15.17 -18.40
C LEU A 195 -23.12 -13.84 -17.65
N ALA A 196 -23.09 -12.71 -18.36
CA ALA A 196 -23.37 -11.42 -17.78
C ALA A 196 -24.74 -11.35 -17.11
N LYS A 197 -25.78 -11.89 -17.78
CA LYS A 197 -27.13 -12.00 -17.23
C LYS A 197 -27.18 -12.90 -15.99
N LEU A 198 -26.49 -14.02 -15.99
CA LEU A 198 -26.44 -14.96 -14.86
C LEU A 198 -25.78 -14.32 -13.62
N LEU A 199 -24.75 -13.49 -13.85
CA LEU A 199 -23.97 -12.83 -12.81
C LEU A 199 -24.50 -11.45 -12.40
N ASP A 200 -25.59 -10.99 -13.04
CA ASP A 200 -26.16 -9.64 -12.84
C ASP A 200 -25.13 -8.52 -13.03
N ILE A 201 -24.37 -8.59 -14.15
CA ILE A 201 -23.37 -7.57 -14.53
C ILE A 201 -23.67 -7.01 -15.93
N GLU A 202 -23.10 -5.84 -16.23
CA GLU A 202 -23.22 -5.22 -17.56
C GLU A 202 -22.64 -6.12 -18.66
N ALA A 203 -23.43 -6.40 -19.69
CA ALA A 203 -23.06 -7.33 -20.75
C ALA A 203 -22.05 -6.73 -21.74
N ASP A 204 -22.24 -5.46 -22.16
CA ASP A 204 -21.45 -4.84 -23.22
C ASP A 204 -19.93 -4.77 -22.90
N PRO A 205 -19.49 -4.39 -21.68
CA PRO A 205 -18.07 -4.41 -21.34
C PRO A 205 -17.46 -5.82 -21.38
N LEU A 206 -18.22 -6.85 -21.01
CA LEU A 206 -17.74 -8.23 -21.08
C LEU A 206 -17.62 -8.69 -22.54
N VAL A 207 -18.63 -8.42 -23.37
CA VAL A 207 -18.62 -8.74 -24.81
C VAL A 207 -17.44 -8.09 -25.50
N GLN A 208 -17.17 -6.82 -25.25
CA GLN A 208 -16.01 -6.10 -25.83
C GLN A 208 -14.68 -6.75 -25.43
N ARG A 209 -14.49 -7.11 -24.14
CA ARG A 209 -13.29 -7.79 -23.68
C ARG A 209 -13.13 -9.18 -24.32
N VAL A 210 -14.22 -9.93 -24.47
CA VAL A 210 -14.21 -11.23 -25.15
C VAL A 210 -13.84 -11.08 -26.63
N ALA A 211 -14.39 -10.08 -27.31
CA ALA A 211 -14.05 -9.80 -28.71
C ALA A 211 -12.57 -9.43 -28.92
N ALA A 212 -12.01 -8.60 -28.01
CA ALA A 212 -10.63 -8.14 -28.09
C ALA A 212 -9.59 -9.21 -27.71
N ALA A 213 -9.98 -10.22 -26.93
CA ALA A 213 -9.08 -11.25 -26.44
C ALA A 213 -8.74 -12.31 -27.51
N GLY A 214 -7.52 -12.86 -27.42
CA GLY A 214 -7.08 -13.93 -28.32
C GLY A 214 -7.95 -15.20 -28.24
N PRO A 215 -7.88 -16.09 -29.27
CA PRO A 215 -8.78 -17.24 -29.41
C PRO A 215 -8.61 -18.34 -28.34
N ARG A 216 -7.57 -18.28 -27.53
CA ARG A 216 -7.29 -19.21 -26.42
C ARG A 216 -7.27 -18.55 -25.06
N ALA A 217 -7.78 -17.31 -24.97
CA ALA A 217 -7.75 -16.55 -23.73
C ALA A 217 -8.90 -16.96 -22.80
N PHE A 218 -8.62 -17.01 -21.51
CA PHE A 218 -9.65 -16.94 -20.48
C PHE A 218 -9.98 -15.46 -20.24
N VAL A 219 -11.23 -15.06 -20.44
CA VAL A 219 -11.71 -13.71 -20.23
C VAL A 219 -12.55 -13.68 -18.96
N GLN A 220 -11.95 -13.21 -17.88
CA GLN A 220 -12.61 -13.12 -16.58
C GLN A 220 -13.78 -12.15 -16.64
N ALA A 221 -14.97 -12.58 -16.22
CA ALA A 221 -16.15 -11.73 -16.07
C ALA A 221 -16.17 -11.06 -14.71
N ILE A 222 -16.02 -11.84 -13.62
CA ILE A 222 -16.05 -11.39 -12.23
C ILE A 222 -15.23 -12.31 -11.34
N THR A 223 -14.77 -11.77 -10.18
CA THR A 223 -14.30 -12.57 -9.06
C THR A 223 -15.31 -12.50 -7.93
N LEU A 224 -15.84 -13.62 -7.50
CA LEU A 224 -16.76 -13.73 -6.36
C LEU A 224 -16.05 -14.35 -5.15
N ARG A 225 -16.42 -13.94 -3.95
CA ARG A 225 -16.00 -14.64 -2.73
C ARG A 225 -16.62 -16.02 -2.70
N ASN A 226 -15.82 -17.02 -2.37
CA ASN A 226 -16.31 -18.39 -2.19
C ASN A 226 -16.87 -18.53 -0.76
N ASP A 227 -17.86 -17.72 -0.41
CA ASP A 227 -18.60 -17.87 0.82
C ASP A 227 -19.97 -18.50 0.52
N GLN A 228 -20.53 -19.22 1.49
CA GLN A 228 -21.75 -20.00 1.31
C GLN A 228 -23.00 -19.15 1.05
N THR A 229 -22.91 -17.82 1.06
CA THR A 229 -24.04 -16.91 0.92
C THR A 229 -24.37 -16.53 -0.52
N GLN A 230 -23.47 -16.82 -1.49
CA GLN A 230 -23.66 -16.48 -2.92
C GLN A 230 -23.40 -17.68 -3.84
N THR A 231 -24.01 -18.81 -3.56
CA THR A 231 -23.87 -19.99 -4.43
C THR A 231 -24.81 -19.92 -5.61
N ILE A 232 -24.31 -19.48 -6.76
CA ILE A 232 -24.94 -19.82 -8.05
C ILE A 232 -24.63 -21.29 -8.31
N PRO A 233 -25.64 -22.17 -8.48
CA PRO A 233 -25.41 -23.58 -8.72
C PRO A 233 -24.51 -23.80 -9.94
N GLN A 234 -23.55 -24.71 -9.84
CA GLN A 234 -22.60 -25.03 -10.91
C GLN A 234 -23.30 -25.39 -12.22
N GLU A 235 -24.43 -26.09 -12.15
CA GLU A 235 -25.20 -26.48 -13.31
C GLU A 235 -25.67 -25.32 -14.19
N LYS A 236 -25.82 -24.12 -13.63
CA LYS A 236 -26.15 -22.91 -14.40
C LYS A 236 -24.99 -22.40 -15.23
N PHE A 237 -23.77 -22.58 -14.75
CA PHE A 237 -22.56 -22.25 -15.50
C PHE A 237 -22.31 -23.28 -16.61
N ASP A 238 -22.52 -24.56 -16.31
CA ASP A 238 -22.31 -25.65 -17.25
C ASP A 238 -23.25 -25.59 -18.48
N GLN A 239 -24.37 -24.87 -18.38
CA GLN A 239 -25.28 -24.61 -19.47
C GLN A 239 -24.80 -23.56 -20.47
N ILE A 240 -23.76 -22.81 -20.16
CA ILE A 240 -23.24 -21.72 -21.01
C ILE A 240 -21.93 -22.19 -21.64
N PRO A 241 -21.84 -22.36 -22.97
CA PRO A 241 -20.62 -22.82 -23.63
C PRO A 241 -19.40 -21.95 -23.29
N GLY A 242 -18.30 -22.58 -22.96
CA GLY A 242 -17.03 -21.90 -22.66
C GLY A 242 -16.96 -21.25 -21.29
N VAL A 243 -17.99 -21.31 -20.45
CA VAL A 243 -17.87 -20.76 -19.09
C VAL A 243 -16.99 -21.66 -18.23
N LEU A 244 -16.05 -21.06 -17.55
CA LEU A 244 -15.12 -21.71 -16.63
C LEU A 244 -15.14 -21.00 -15.29
N VAL A 245 -15.29 -21.78 -14.21
CA VAL A 245 -15.18 -21.33 -12.82
C VAL A 245 -13.85 -21.84 -12.27
N GLN A 246 -12.93 -20.92 -12.00
CA GLN A 246 -11.61 -21.25 -11.45
C GLN A 246 -11.57 -20.89 -9.97
N HIS A 247 -11.15 -21.84 -9.13
CA HIS A 247 -10.85 -21.59 -7.73
C HIS A 247 -9.49 -20.88 -7.62
N ASP A 248 -9.47 -19.79 -6.85
CA ASP A 248 -8.27 -19.02 -6.55
C ASP A 248 -8.37 -18.52 -5.09
N ALA A 249 -7.32 -17.94 -4.58
CA ALA A 249 -7.33 -17.31 -3.27
C ALA A 249 -6.54 -16.00 -3.32
N VAL A 250 -7.17 -14.90 -2.92
CA VAL A 250 -6.60 -13.56 -2.97
C VAL A 250 -6.72 -12.84 -1.62
N PRO A 251 -5.82 -11.88 -1.33
CA PRO A 251 -5.92 -11.05 -0.12
C PRO A 251 -7.20 -10.23 -0.12
N LEU A 252 -8.12 -10.51 0.80
CA LEU A 252 -9.40 -9.82 0.92
C LEU A 252 -9.69 -9.42 2.37
N ALA A 253 -10.26 -8.22 2.54
CA ALA A 253 -10.83 -7.75 3.79
C ALA A 253 -12.11 -8.53 4.18
N PRO A 254 -12.65 -8.41 5.42
CA PRO A 254 -13.86 -9.15 5.83
C PRO A 254 -15.06 -8.89 4.93
N THR A 255 -15.29 -7.63 4.56
CA THR A 255 -16.33 -7.22 3.61
C THR A 255 -15.74 -6.37 2.49
N ARG A 256 -16.52 -6.09 1.44
CA ARG A 256 -16.07 -5.25 0.32
C ARG A 256 -15.85 -3.79 0.75
N SER A 257 -16.61 -3.32 1.72
CA SER A 257 -16.54 -1.94 2.24
C SER A 257 -15.51 -1.77 3.37
N PHE A 258 -15.12 -2.86 4.06
CA PHE A 258 -14.32 -2.82 5.28
C PHE A 258 -13.06 -1.95 5.14
N ALA A 259 -13.05 -0.82 5.82
CA ALA A 259 -11.97 0.17 5.84
C ALA A 259 -11.34 0.43 4.45
N ARG A 260 -12.16 0.32 3.40
CA ARG A 260 -11.69 0.32 2.01
C ARG A 260 -10.83 1.54 1.64
N PRO A 261 -11.17 2.79 2.03
CA PRO A 261 -10.34 3.96 1.72
C PRO A 261 -8.97 3.93 2.39
N ILE A 262 -8.82 3.17 3.46
CA ILE A 262 -7.59 3.06 4.26
C ILE A 262 -6.77 1.85 3.82
N ILE A 263 -7.36 0.65 3.86
CA ILE A 263 -6.70 -0.60 3.46
C ILE A 263 -6.34 -0.56 1.98
N GLY A 264 -7.22 0.01 1.16
CA GLY A 264 -7.04 0.06 -0.27
C GLY A 264 -7.41 -1.24 -0.97
N SER A 265 -6.91 -1.41 -2.18
CA SER A 265 -7.19 -2.55 -3.06
C SER A 265 -5.92 -3.26 -3.49
N PHE A 266 -6.07 -4.56 -3.77
CA PHE A 266 -5.05 -5.44 -4.34
C PHE A 266 -5.59 -6.01 -5.65
N GLY A 267 -4.76 -6.10 -6.67
CA GLY A 267 -5.17 -6.58 -7.99
C GLY A 267 -4.05 -6.51 -9.01
N GLU A 268 -4.39 -6.76 -10.27
CA GLU A 268 -3.44 -6.66 -11.37
C GLU A 268 -2.96 -5.22 -11.56
N ALA A 269 -1.66 -5.07 -11.85
CA ALA A 269 -1.04 -3.79 -12.12
C ALA A 269 -1.68 -3.13 -13.35
N THR A 270 -2.07 -1.85 -13.21
CA THR A 270 -2.59 -1.10 -14.35
C THR A 270 -1.47 -0.73 -15.33
N ALA A 271 -1.83 -0.38 -16.57
CA ALA A 271 -0.85 0.02 -17.59
C ALA A 271 0.03 1.19 -17.11
N GLU A 272 -0.55 2.16 -16.39
CA GLU A 272 0.16 3.31 -15.84
C GLU A 272 1.19 2.89 -14.78
N ILE A 273 0.85 1.90 -13.93
CA ILE A 273 1.78 1.38 -12.93
C ILE A 273 2.93 0.61 -13.60
N VAL A 274 2.62 -0.21 -14.59
CA VAL A 274 3.63 -0.95 -15.35
C VAL A 274 4.60 0.01 -16.02
N GLU A 275 4.10 1.05 -16.69
CA GLU A 275 4.92 2.08 -17.33
C GLU A 275 5.78 2.85 -16.31
N ALA A 276 5.17 3.30 -15.21
CA ALA A 276 5.87 4.06 -14.16
C ALA A 276 6.94 3.23 -13.44
N SER A 277 6.80 1.90 -13.41
CA SER A 277 7.71 0.97 -12.72
C SER A 277 9.07 0.80 -13.39
N LYS A 278 9.23 1.27 -14.64
CA LYS A 278 10.45 1.12 -15.44
C LYS A 278 10.93 -0.35 -15.56
N GLY A 279 9.98 -1.29 -15.59
CA GLY A 279 10.25 -2.71 -15.80
C GLY A 279 10.34 -3.56 -14.53
N THR A 280 10.19 -2.97 -13.34
CA THR A 280 10.13 -3.73 -12.08
C THR A 280 8.78 -4.42 -11.88
N VAL A 281 7.70 -3.87 -12.43
CA VAL A 281 6.36 -4.46 -12.46
C VAL A 281 5.98 -4.77 -13.89
N LYS A 282 5.41 -5.94 -14.14
CA LYS A 282 4.98 -6.41 -15.46
C LYS A 282 3.46 -6.48 -15.55
N ALA A 283 2.95 -6.47 -16.78
CA ALA A 283 1.54 -6.75 -17.02
C ALA A 283 1.17 -8.15 -16.47
N GLY A 284 0.08 -8.23 -15.70
CA GLY A 284 -0.38 -9.43 -15.02
C GLY A 284 0.16 -9.62 -13.60
N ASP A 285 1.14 -8.81 -13.15
CA ASP A 285 1.58 -8.84 -11.76
C ASP A 285 0.46 -8.34 -10.84
N LYS A 286 0.23 -9.05 -9.73
CA LYS A 286 -0.76 -8.67 -8.71
C LYS A 286 -0.06 -7.91 -7.59
N ILE A 287 -0.48 -6.66 -7.35
CA ILE A 287 0.14 -5.73 -6.40
C ILE A 287 -0.90 -4.94 -5.60
N GLY A 288 -0.47 -4.23 -4.57
CA GLY A 288 -1.27 -3.21 -3.90
C GLY A 288 -1.47 -1.99 -4.80
N LEU A 289 -2.73 -1.65 -5.08
CA LEU A 289 -3.09 -0.55 -6.00
C LEU A 289 -3.36 0.77 -5.28
N SER A 290 -3.79 0.71 -4.01
CA SER A 290 -4.13 1.89 -3.20
C SER A 290 -4.01 1.60 -1.70
N GLY A 291 -4.09 2.65 -0.86
CA GLY A 291 -4.08 2.57 0.60
C GLY A 291 -2.87 1.80 1.16
N LEU A 292 -3.05 1.18 2.33
CA LEU A 292 -1.99 0.41 3.00
C LEU A 292 -1.45 -0.73 2.13
N GLN A 293 -2.28 -1.34 1.28
CA GLN A 293 -1.84 -2.38 0.35
C GLN A 293 -0.74 -1.88 -0.59
N LYS A 294 -0.82 -0.62 -1.03
CA LYS A 294 0.17 0.02 -1.90
C LYS A 294 1.35 0.58 -1.09
N GLU A 295 1.05 1.28 0.00
CA GLU A 295 2.07 1.96 0.81
C GLU A 295 3.07 0.97 1.42
N TYR A 296 2.59 -0.21 1.82
CA TYR A 296 3.39 -1.29 2.40
C TYR A 296 3.61 -2.45 1.41
N GLN A 297 3.58 -2.17 0.09
CA GLN A 297 3.76 -3.20 -0.93
C GLN A 297 5.04 -4.01 -0.72
N ASP A 298 6.18 -3.36 -0.47
CA ASP A 298 7.47 -4.02 -0.31
C ASP A 298 7.53 -4.93 0.93
N THR A 299 6.84 -4.53 2.01
CA THR A 299 6.73 -5.35 3.22
C THR A 299 5.84 -6.58 2.98
N LEU A 300 4.68 -6.35 2.36
CA LEU A 300 3.65 -7.38 2.17
C LEU A 300 3.99 -8.37 1.05
N ALA A 301 4.60 -7.92 -0.04
CA ALA A 301 4.77 -8.76 -1.23
C ALA A 301 5.80 -9.88 -1.08
N GLY A 302 6.82 -9.68 -0.24
CA GLY A 302 8.00 -10.54 -0.22
C GLY A 302 8.84 -10.41 -1.50
N THR A 303 9.79 -11.29 -1.65
CA THR A 303 10.66 -11.36 -2.84
C THR A 303 10.44 -12.68 -3.55
N PRO A 304 10.00 -12.68 -4.81
CA PRO A 304 9.84 -13.92 -5.56
C PRO A 304 11.17 -14.67 -5.72
N GLY A 305 11.11 -15.97 -5.58
CA GLY A 305 12.20 -16.85 -5.94
C GLY A 305 12.17 -17.24 -7.42
N TYR A 306 13.08 -18.11 -7.81
CA TYR A 306 13.08 -18.70 -9.14
C TYR A 306 13.75 -20.07 -9.16
N THR A 307 13.39 -20.88 -10.16
CA THR A 307 14.08 -22.11 -10.50
C THR A 307 14.61 -22.02 -11.93
N ILE A 308 15.79 -22.60 -12.16
CA ILE A 308 16.28 -22.89 -13.51
C ILE A 308 16.26 -24.40 -13.68
N SER A 309 15.62 -24.86 -14.73
CA SER A 309 15.46 -26.29 -15.00
C SER A 309 15.66 -26.60 -16.47
N ILE A 310 16.09 -27.82 -16.75
CA ILE A 310 16.05 -28.41 -18.09
C ILE A 310 14.62 -28.91 -18.33
N PHE A 311 14.10 -28.66 -19.52
CA PHE A 311 12.78 -29.10 -19.99
C PHE A 311 12.95 -29.91 -21.28
N ASP A 312 12.09 -30.90 -21.45
CA ASP A 312 11.95 -31.62 -22.72
C ASP A 312 11.09 -30.81 -23.72
N LYS A 313 11.00 -31.31 -24.96
CA LYS A 313 10.16 -30.74 -26.03
C LYS A 313 8.68 -30.63 -25.67
N ASP A 314 8.19 -31.45 -24.73
CA ASP A 314 6.80 -31.45 -24.25
C ASP A 314 6.62 -30.49 -23.05
N LYS A 315 7.63 -29.67 -22.74
CA LYS A 315 7.66 -28.68 -21.64
C LYS A 315 7.60 -29.31 -20.25
N LYS A 316 7.96 -30.58 -20.11
CA LYS A 316 8.06 -31.25 -18.81
C LYS A 316 9.45 -30.99 -18.22
N PRO A 317 9.55 -30.69 -16.92
CA PRO A 317 10.84 -30.54 -16.26
C PRO A 317 11.55 -31.91 -16.19
N VAL A 318 12.81 -31.94 -16.64
CA VAL A 318 13.69 -33.12 -16.60
C VAL A 318 14.59 -33.04 -15.37
N GLU A 319 15.28 -31.92 -15.21
CA GLU A 319 16.23 -31.70 -14.11
C GLU A 319 16.15 -30.26 -13.61
N ARG A 320 16.33 -30.06 -12.29
CA ARG A 320 16.44 -28.74 -11.67
C ARG A 320 17.91 -28.43 -11.46
N LEU A 321 18.39 -27.36 -12.11
CA LEU A 321 19.78 -26.92 -12.06
C LEU A 321 20.06 -25.94 -10.94
N LEU A 322 19.08 -25.05 -10.67
CA LEU A 322 19.19 -24.03 -9.63
C LEU A 322 17.82 -23.77 -8.99
N GLU A 323 17.82 -23.53 -7.70
CA GLU A 323 16.68 -23.06 -6.95
C GLU A 323 17.08 -21.89 -6.05
N ASN A 324 16.45 -20.74 -6.25
CA ASN A 324 16.48 -19.62 -5.34
C ASN A 324 15.10 -19.54 -4.68
N ALA A 325 15.02 -19.88 -3.40
CA ALA A 325 13.76 -19.92 -2.68
C ALA A 325 13.15 -18.50 -2.56
N PRO A 326 11.82 -18.35 -2.66
CA PRO A 326 11.17 -17.08 -2.38
C PRO A 326 11.34 -16.69 -0.91
N VAL A 327 11.36 -15.40 -0.64
CA VAL A 327 11.28 -14.83 0.71
C VAL A 327 9.87 -14.30 0.89
N ASP A 328 9.10 -14.92 1.77
CA ASP A 328 7.72 -14.52 2.03
C ASP A 328 7.63 -13.09 2.58
N GLY A 329 6.53 -12.42 2.26
CA GLY A 329 6.20 -11.11 2.80
C GLY A 329 5.94 -11.17 4.30
N LYS A 330 6.07 -10.02 4.94
CA LYS A 330 5.78 -9.87 6.38
C LYS A 330 4.38 -9.34 6.57
N ASP A 331 3.74 -9.76 7.65
CA ASP A 331 2.46 -9.22 8.07
C ASP A 331 2.59 -7.74 8.44
N LEU A 332 1.56 -6.97 8.13
CA LEU A 332 1.42 -5.59 8.55
C LEU A 332 0.46 -5.53 9.74
N GLN A 333 0.98 -5.17 10.91
CA GLN A 333 0.18 -5.03 12.12
C GLN A 333 -0.42 -3.63 12.21
N ILE A 334 -1.76 -3.53 12.26
CA ILE A 334 -2.49 -2.27 12.44
C ILE A 334 -3.38 -2.33 13.68
N THR A 335 -3.91 -1.18 14.09
CA THR A 335 -4.69 -1.05 15.33
C THR A 335 -6.19 -1.18 15.14
N LEU A 336 -6.70 -1.21 13.90
CA LEU A 336 -8.14 -1.36 13.67
C LEU A 336 -8.67 -2.62 14.36
N ASP A 337 -9.72 -2.43 15.12
CA ASP A 337 -10.50 -3.54 15.68
C ASP A 337 -11.62 -3.89 14.68
N ARG A 338 -11.65 -5.16 14.26
CA ARG A 338 -12.56 -5.62 13.20
C ARG A 338 -14.02 -5.31 13.51
N ASP A 339 -14.44 -5.64 14.73
CA ASP A 339 -15.86 -5.56 15.09
C ASP A 339 -16.27 -4.10 15.34
N THR A 340 -15.38 -3.31 15.92
CA THR A 340 -15.54 -1.86 16.09
C THR A 340 -15.64 -1.13 14.75
N GLN A 341 -14.78 -1.48 13.79
CA GLN A 341 -14.79 -0.91 12.44
C GLN A 341 -16.08 -1.27 11.69
N MET A 342 -16.47 -2.55 11.72
CA MET A 342 -17.71 -3.00 11.05
C MET A 342 -18.96 -2.35 11.66
N LEU A 343 -19.01 -2.19 12.99
CA LEU A 343 -20.08 -1.47 13.65
C LEU A 343 -20.14 -0.01 13.17
N ALA A 344 -19.00 0.68 13.15
CA ALA A 344 -18.96 2.07 12.69
C ALA A 344 -19.45 2.22 11.24
N GLU A 345 -19.02 1.34 10.34
CA GLU A 345 -19.46 1.31 8.95
C GLU A 345 -20.96 1.05 8.82
N SER A 346 -21.48 0.05 9.53
CA SER A 346 -22.91 -0.29 9.47
C SER A 346 -23.83 0.85 9.94
N ILE A 347 -23.36 1.63 10.91
CA ILE A 347 -24.11 2.81 11.40
C ILE A 347 -24.09 3.93 10.37
N LEU A 348 -22.94 4.14 9.69
CA LEU A 348 -22.81 5.20 8.70
C LEU A 348 -23.51 4.89 7.36
N GLU A 349 -23.80 3.62 7.05
CA GLU A 349 -24.63 3.26 5.88
C GLU A 349 -26.04 3.88 5.91
N GLU A 350 -26.52 4.23 7.09
CA GLU A 350 -27.82 4.91 7.25
C GLU A 350 -27.76 6.41 6.93
N THR A 351 -26.56 6.98 6.71
CA THR A 351 -26.38 8.39 6.34
C THR A 351 -26.50 8.58 4.83
N THR A 352 -27.01 9.74 4.42
CA THR A 352 -27.20 10.09 3.00
C THR A 352 -26.11 11.01 2.44
N SER A 353 -25.30 11.62 3.32
CA SER A 353 -24.24 12.55 2.97
C SER A 353 -22.89 12.03 3.47
N ASP A 354 -21.80 12.65 3.01
CA ASP A 354 -20.46 12.32 3.46
C ASP A 354 -20.39 12.38 4.99
N SER A 355 -19.91 11.30 5.57
CA SER A 355 -19.87 11.14 7.02
C SER A 355 -18.63 10.38 7.45
N ALA A 356 -18.27 10.48 8.71
CA ALA A 356 -17.18 9.72 9.27
C ALA A 356 -17.40 9.46 10.77
N LEU A 357 -16.91 8.31 11.23
CA LEU A 357 -16.79 7.95 12.63
C LEU A 357 -15.36 7.44 12.88
N VAL A 358 -14.66 8.08 13.81
CA VAL A 358 -13.35 7.65 14.26
C VAL A 358 -13.38 7.32 15.75
N ALA A 359 -12.89 6.14 16.10
CA ALA A 359 -12.72 5.70 17.47
C ALA A 359 -11.25 5.53 17.81
N VAL A 360 -10.78 6.19 18.86
CA VAL A 360 -9.40 6.16 19.36
C VAL A 360 -9.39 5.66 20.79
N ARG A 361 -8.43 4.83 21.15
CA ARG A 361 -8.21 4.41 22.53
C ARG A 361 -7.33 5.45 23.24
N PRO A 362 -7.86 6.17 24.24
CA PRO A 362 -7.13 7.22 24.94
C PRO A 362 -5.81 6.78 25.57
N SER A 363 -5.77 5.58 26.17
CA SER A 363 -4.63 5.10 26.95
C SER A 363 -3.34 4.92 26.14
N ASP A 364 -3.43 4.68 24.81
CA ASP A 364 -2.26 4.42 23.97
C ASP A 364 -2.29 5.11 22.60
N GLY A 365 -3.43 5.72 22.21
CA GLY A 365 -3.61 6.37 20.93
C GLY A 365 -3.96 5.45 19.76
N ALA A 366 -4.24 4.18 19.99
CA ALA A 366 -4.62 3.23 18.94
C ALA A 366 -5.93 3.65 18.25
N ILE A 367 -5.92 3.74 16.93
CA ILE A 367 -7.12 3.97 16.12
C ILE A 367 -7.85 2.64 15.97
N LEU A 368 -8.99 2.49 16.68
CA LEU A 368 -9.77 1.26 16.69
C LEU A 368 -10.75 1.17 15.52
N ALA A 369 -11.26 2.31 15.08
CA ALA A 369 -12.08 2.42 13.88
C ALA A 369 -11.86 3.77 13.19
N ALA A 370 -11.93 3.77 11.87
CA ALA A 370 -11.92 4.97 11.03
C ALA A 370 -12.81 4.72 9.81
N ALA A 371 -14.11 4.82 10.03
CA ALA A 371 -15.13 4.57 9.04
C ALA A 371 -15.52 5.86 8.30
N SER A 372 -15.66 5.76 6.98
CA SER A 372 -16.20 6.80 6.10
C SER A 372 -17.48 6.30 5.46
N GLY A 373 -18.52 7.09 5.46
CA GLY A 373 -19.82 6.75 4.89
C GLY A 373 -20.39 7.85 4.00
N PRO A 374 -21.39 7.48 3.22
CA PRO A 374 -21.82 6.11 2.95
C PRO A 374 -20.78 5.32 2.13
N SER A 375 -20.88 4.00 2.10
CA SER A 375 -19.88 3.13 1.39
C SER A 375 -19.85 3.35 -0.12
N THR A 376 -20.85 3.97 -0.67
CA THR A 376 -20.91 4.39 -2.08
C THR A 376 -19.92 5.50 -2.42
N ASN A 377 -19.46 6.26 -1.40
CA ASN A 377 -18.42 7.27 -1.57
C ASN A 377 -17.06 6.73 -1.07
N PRO A 378 -16.09 6.47 -1.97
CA PRO A 378 -14.79 5.91 -1.60
C PRO A 378 -13.83 6.90 -0.93
N ALA A 379 -14.24 8.13 -0.64
CA ALA A 379 -13.40 9.15 -0.03
C ALA A 379 -12.99 8.76 1.40
N ASN A 380 -11.74 9.04 1.77
CA ASN A 380 -11.24 8.84 3.13
C ASN A 380 -11.59 10.05 4.02
N THR A 381 -12.88 10.27 4.26
CA THR A 381 -13.39 11.37 5.09
C THR A 381 -12.91 11.26 6.53
N ALA A 382 -12.77 10.04 7.05
CA ALA A 382 -12.34 9.78 8.42
C ALA A 382 -10.95 10.33 8.74
N LEU A 383 -9.96 10.08 7.87
CA LEU A 383 -8.56 10.45 8.10
C LEU A 383 -8.12 11.69 7.32
N LEU A 384 -8.71 11.99 6.17
CA LEU A 384 -8.24 13.04 5.26
C LEU A 384 -9.20 14.22 5.12
N GLY A 385 -10.41 14.12 5.64
CA GLY A 385 -11.40 15.19 5.61
C GLY A 385 -10.86 16.48 6.22
N LYS A 386 -11.12 17.62 5.59
CA LYS A 386 -10.69 18.95 6.04
C LYS A 386 -11.91 19.85 6.17
N TYR A 387 -12.47 19.89 7.36
CA TYR A 387 -13.72 20.60 7.62
C TYR A 387 -13.58 21.52 8.83
N ALA A 388 -14.38 22.58 8.86
CA ALA A 388 -14.54 23.41 10.04
C ALA A 388 -15.16 22.57 11.19
N PRO A 389 -14.48 22.45 12.36
CA PRO A 389 -14.95 21.60 13.45
C PRO A 389 -16.14 22.21 14.23
N GLY A 390 -16.48 23.46 13.96
CA GLY A 390 -17.55 24.16 14.67
C GLY A 390 -17.34 24.15 16.18
N SER A 391 -18.42 24.17 16.92
CA SER A 391 -18.39 24.27 18.39
C SER A 391 -17.69 23.11 19.10
N THR A 392 -17.28 22.01 18.44
CA THR A 392 -16.40 21.03 19.10
C THR A 392 -15.04 21.62 19.40
N PHE A 393 -14.59 22.60 18.61
CA PHE A 393 -13.34 23.32 18.82
C PHE A 393 -13.33 24.17 20.10
N LYS A 394 -14.49 24.47 20.70
CA LYS A 394 -14.58 25.19 21.98
C LYS A 394 -13.88 24.46 23.13
N VAL A 395 -13.63 23.15 23.01
CA VAL A 395 -12.78 22.41 23.95
C VAL A 395 -11.34 22.93 23.87
N VAL A 396 -10.85 23.23 22.67
CA VAL A 396 -9.51 23.83 22.45
C VAL A 396 -9.48 25.26 22.99
N THR A 397 -10.50 26.05 22.69
CA THR A 397 -10.60 27.43 23.17
C THR A 397 -10.75 27.49 24.69
N ALA A 398 -11.48 26.54 25.30
CA ALA A 398 -11.55 26.41 26.75
C ALA A 398 -10.15 26.17 27.36
N LEU A 399 -9.32 25.31 26.76
CA LEU A 399 -7.95 25.13 27.23
C LEU A 399 -7.14 26.43 27.14
N ALA A 400 -7.27 27.19 26.05
CA ALA A 400 -6.60 28.48 25.93
C ALA A 400 -7.08 29.48 27.00
N MET A 401 -8.36 29.48 27.35
CA MET A 401 -8.93 30.31 28.44
C MET A 401 -8.43 29.85 29.81
N LEU A 402 -8.40 28.55 30.10
CA LEU A 402 -7.83 27.99 31.33
C LEU A 402 -6.35 28.41 31.50
N ARG A 403 -5.55 28.32 30.44
CA ARG A 403 -4.13 28.79 30.42
C ARG A 403 -3.98 30.30 30.60
N ASN A 404 -5.02 31.05 30.29
CA ASN A 404 -5.07 32.50 30.48
C ASN A 404 -5.62 32.90 31.88
N GLY A 405 -5.80 31.92 32.79
CA GLY A 405 -6.16 32.14 34.18
C GLY A 405 -7.64 31.90 34.53
N ASP A 406 -8.47 31.51 33.56
CA ASP A 406 -9.83 31.13 33.88
C ASP A 406 -9.88 29.72 34.54
N THR A 407 -11.00 29.39 35.15
CA THR A 407 -11.31 28.10 35.73
C THR A 407 -12.71 27.66 35.27
N PRO A 408 -13.10 26.40 35.38
CA PRO A 408 -14.49 25.99 35.08
C PRO A 408 -15.56 26.81 35.80
N LYS A 409 -15.22 27.35 36.98
CA LYS A 409 -16.12 28.17 37.80
C LYS A 409 -16.01 29.69 37.57
N SER A 410 -15.10 30.15 36.73
CA SER A 410 -14.96 31.58 36.38
C SER A 410 -16.28 32.08 35.82
N VAL A 411 -16.75 33.20 36.38
CA VAL A 411 -17.98 33.85 35.91
C VAL A 411 -17.69 34.62 34.63
N VAL A 412 -18.29 34.16 33.53
CA VAL A 412 -18.20 34.80 32.21
C VAL A 412 -19.57 35.39 31.83
N ASN A 413 -19.58 36.36 30.90
CA ASN A 413 -20.83 36.96 30.43
C ASN A 413 -21.18 36.38 29.05
N CYS A 414 -22.32 35.73 28.91
CA CYS A 414 -22.86 35.21 27.66
C CYS A 414 -23.98 36.16 27.14
N PRO A 415 -23.66 37.26 26.44
CA PRO A 415 -24.68 38.09 25.81
C PRO A 415 -25.29 37.39 24.59
N ALA A 416 -26.46 37.83 24.14
CA ALA A 416 -27.09 37.30 22.94
C ALA A 416 -26.24 37.51 21.69
N THR A 417 -25.53 38.65 21.59
CA THR A 417 -24.64 39.03 20.48
C THR A 417 -23.37 39.68 21.01
N VAL A 418 -22.31 39.63 20.21
CA VAL A 418 -21.04 40.36 20.41
C VAL A 418 -20.56 40.92 19.09
N SER A 419 -20.03 42.14 19.09
CA SER A 419 -19.46 42.77 17.89
C SER A 419 -17.93 42.71 17.93
N VAL A 420 -17.31 42.27 16.84
CA VAL A 420 -15.87 42.23 16.66
C VAL A 420 -15.56 42.89 15.33
N ASP A 421 -14.80 43.99 15.34
CA ASP A 421 -14.44 44.78 14.14
C ASP A 421 -15.61 45.12 13.26
N GLY A 422 -16.77 45.45 13.87
CA GLY A 422 -18.02 45.81 13.18
C GLY A 422 -18.86 44.63 12.67
N LYS A 423 -18.38 43.37 12.78
CA LYS A 423 -19.15 42.17 12.51
C LYS A 423 -19.86 41.71 13.78
N GLU A 424 -21.18 41.57 13.72
CA GLU A 424 -21.97 40.98 14.78
C GLU A 424 -21.97 39.46 14.73
N PHE A 425 -21.67 38.84 15.86
CA PHE A 425 -21.80 37.39 16.08
C PHE A 425 -22.93 37.13 17.08
N LYS A 426 -23.68 36.05 16.86
CA LYS A 426 -24.77 35.63 17.73
C LYS A 426 -24.57 34.21 18.26
N ASN A 427 -25.28 33.83 19.29
CA ASN A 427 -25.46 32.45 19.66
C ASN A 427 -26.36 31.76 18.61
N TYR A 428 -26.37 30.41 18.60
CA TYR A 428 -27.16 29.65 17.65
C TYR A 428 -28.66 29.89 17.86
N ASP A 429 -29.45 29.69 16.81
CA ASP A 429 -30.91 29.91 16.83
C ASP A 429 -31.57 28.92 17.81
N GLY A 430 -32.40 29.45 18.72
CA GLY A 430 -32.98 28.66 19.81
C GLY A 430 -32.10 28.51 21.04
N TYR A 431 -31.03 29.33 21.17
CA TYR A 431 -30.20 29.34 22.38
C TYR A 431 -31.05 29.61 23.62
N PRO A 432 -30.92 28.81 24.73
CA PRO A 432 -31.74 28.95 25.90
C PRO A 432 -31.51 30.29 26.59
N THR A 433 -32.57 31.10 26.76
CA THR A 433 -32.50 32.42 27.40
C THR A 433 -32.04 32.34 28.86
N SER A 434 -32.27 31.21 29.53
CA SER A 434 -31.82 30.94 30.91
C SER A 434 -30.28 30.80 31.01
N ALA A 435 -29.59 30.54 29.90
CA ALA A 435 -28.13 30.44 29.84
C ALA A 435 -27.46 31.74 29.32
N LEU A 436 -28.21 32.83 29.18
CA LEU A 436 -27.70 34.17 28.89
C LEU A 436 -27.24 34.90 30.17
N GLY A 437 -26.34 35.88 30.01
CA GLY A 437 -25.84 36.72 31.08
C GLY A 437 -24.63 36.11 31.82
N LYS A 438 -24.56 36.36 33.13
CA LYS A 438 -23.41 35.90 33.95
C LYS A 438 -23.59 34.44 34.35
N ILE A 439 -22.75 33.57 33.82
CA ILE A 439 -22.79 32.13 34.06
C ILE A 439 -21.35 31.59 34.29
N PRO A 440 -21.17 30.43 34.92
CA PRO A 440 -19.87 29.78 34.96
C PRO A 440 -19.36 29.43 33.55
N LEU A 441 -18.02 29.37 33.36
CA LEU A 441 -17.45 28.98 32.08
C LEU A 441 -17.83 27.55 31.67
N SER A 442 -18.01 26.63 32.65
CA SER A 442 -18.52 25.28 32.42
C SER A 442 -19.92 25.30 31.81
N GLU A 443 -20.82 26.14 32.31
CA GLU A 443 -22.19 26.33 31.81
C GLU A 443 -22.19 26.93 30.39
N ALA A 444 -21.25 27.86 30.11
CA ALA A 444 -21.07 28.40 28.77
C ALA A 444 -20.66 27.31 27.77
N LEU A 445 -19.84 26.32 28.19
CA LEU A 445 -19.48 25.15 27.36
C LEU A 445 -20.69 24.20 27.22
N ALA A 446 -21.43 23.95 28.32
CA ALA A 446 -22.57 23.06 28.35
C ALA A 446 -23.64 23.45 27.31
N HIS A 447 -23.99 24.74 27.28
CA HIS A 447 -24.93 25.31 26.31
C HIS A 447 -24.27 25.83 25.03
N SER A 448 -22.97 25.68 24.89
CA SER A 448 -22.24 26.07 23.68
C SER A 448 -22.33 27.55 23.31
N CYS A 449 -22.24 28.47 24.31
CA CYS A 449 -22.30 29.92 24.10
C CYS A 449 -21.21 30.39 23.11
N ASN A 450 -21.61 30.94 21.95
CA ASN A 450 -20.63 31.43 20.95
C ASN A 450 -19.89 32.67 21.46
N THR A 451 -20.65 33.62 22.03
CA THR A 451 -20.14 34.95 22.41
C THR A 451 -19.03 34.86 23.47
N VAL A 452 -19.13 33.95 24.44
CA VAL A 452 -18.09 33.70 25.45
C VAL A 452 -16.82 33.18 24.81
N PHE A 453 -16.90 32.22 23.89
CA PHE A 453 -15.71 31.62 23.29
C PHE A 453 -15.05 32.51 22.22
N ILE A 454 -15.81 33.39 21.57
CA ILE A 454 -15.30 34.45 20.70
C ILE A 454 -14.45 35.43 21.53
N GLU A 455 -14.99 35.99 22.62
CA GLU A 455 -14.27 36.89 23.51
C GLU A 455 -13.07 36.21 24.18
N GLY A 456 -13.23 34.93 24.57
CA GLY A 456 -12.17 34.11 25.13
C GLY A 456 -11.00 33.93 24.17
N ALA A 457 -11.26 33.65 22.89
CA ALA A 457 -10.22 33.53 21.86
C ALA A 457 -9.50 34.86 21.60
N LEU A 458 -10.24 35.97 21.52
CA LEU A 458 -9.68 37.30 21.35
C LEU A 458 -8.75 37.68 22.53
N LYS A 459 -9.17 37.36 23.75
CA LYS A 459 -8.39 37.60 24.97
C LYS A 459 -7.12 36.73 25.04
N ALA A 460 -7.25 35.44 24.68
CA ALA A 460 -6.12 34.50 24.67
C ALA A 460 -5.11 34.79 23.55
N LYS A 461 -5.56 35.32 22.42
CA LYS A 461 -4.83 35.59 21.17
C LYS A 461 -4.50 34.32 20.38
N SER A 462 -4.26 34.47 19.07
CA SER A 462 -4.04 33.37 18.13
C SER A 462 -2.91 32.40 18.49
N PRO A 463 -1.70 32.87 18.96
CA PRO A 463 -0.66 31.95 19.35
C PRO A 463 -1.03 31.01 20.50
N ALA A 464 -1.77 31.52 21.51
CA ALA A 464 -2.23 30.68 22.62
C ALA A 464 -3.31 29.67 22.20
N LEU A 465 -4.17 30.05 21.25
CA LEU A 465 -5.18 29.17 20.67
C LEU A 465 -4.51 28.02 19.89
N ALA A 466 -3.50 28.33 19.04
CA ALA A 466 -2.73 27.34 18.31
C ALA A 466 -1.91 26.42 19.24
N GLU A 467 -1.33 26.98 20.34
CA GLU A 467 -0.63 26.20 21.34
C GLU A 467 -1.56 25.25 22.10
N ALA A 468 -2.78 25.67 22.44
CA ALA A 468 -3.81 24.83 23.05
C ALA A 468 -4.26 23.72 22.09
N ALA A 469 -4.38 24.03 20.80
CA ALA A 469 -4.68 23.02 19.76
C ALA A 469 -3.58 21.95 19.69
N THR A 470 -2.32 22.37 19.68
CA THR A 470 -1.17 21.44 19.66
C THR A 470 -1.12 20.58 20.93
N ALA A 471 -1.45 21.13 22.09
CA ALA A 471 -1.50 20.39 23.35
C ALA A 471 -2.60 19.32 23.37
N LEU A 472 -3.67 19.50 22.60
CA LEU A 472 -4.74 18.53 22.42
C LEU A 472 -4.55 17.61 21.21
N GLY A 473 -3.38 17.66 20.56
CA GLY A 473 -3.00 16.77 19.46
C GLY A 473 -3.32 17.27 18.06
N LEU A 474 -3.79 18.53 17.89
CA LEU A 474 -3.92 19.18 16.58
C LEU A 474 -2.61 19.87 16.17
N ASN A 475 -2.54 20.41 14.94
CA ASN A 475 -1.35 21.13 14.43
C ASN A 475 -0.04 20.33 14.46
N VAL A 476 -0.12 19.02 14.43
CA VAL A 476 1.05 18.13 14.40
C VAL A 476 1.05 17.33 13.11
N ASP A 477 2.25 16.94 12.67
CA ASP A 477 2.35 15.97 11.57
C ASP A 477 1.87 14.62 12.10
N PRO A 478 0.82 14.03 11.48
CA PRO A 478 0.24 12.81 12.01
C PRO A 478 1.17 11.62 11.79
N ALA A 479 1.59 10.97 12.88
CA ALA A 479 2.40 9.76 12.85
C ALA A 479 1.52 8.50 12.84
N THR A 480 0.56 8.42 11.91
CA THR A 480 -0.39 7.29 11.89
C THR A 480 0.14 6.06 11.16
N GLY A 481 1.14 6.18 10.30
CA GLY A 481 1.56 5.13 9.37
C GLY A 481 0.65 4.97 8.15
N ALA A 482 -0.26 5.94 7.94
CA ALA A 482 -1.11 6.05 6.76
C ALA A 482 -1.33 7.53 6.43
N ALA A 483 -1.71 7.81 5.19
CA ALA A 483 -2.08 9.16 4.79
C ALA A 483 -3.20 9.70 5.68
N SER A 484 -2.96 10.81 6.39
CA SER A 484 -3.89 11.40 7.32
C SER A 484 -3.68 12.90 7.48
N PHE A 485 -4.70 13.58 7.93
CA PHE A 485 -4.71 14.99 8.30
C PHE A 485 -5.31 15.11 9.70
N ILE A 486 -4.70 15.85 10.59
CA ILE A 486 -5.21 15.93 11.95
C ILE A 486 -5.88 17.27 12.24
N GLY A 487 -5.34 18.36 11.75
CA GLY A 487 -5.93 19.69 11.89
C GLY A 487 -4.96 20.79 11.53
N ALA A 488 -5.50 21.97 11.25
CA ALA A 488 -4.76 23.21 10.99
C ALA A 488 -5.42 24.36 11.73
N VAL A 489 -4.67 24.96 12.66
CA VAL A 489 -5.08 26.10 13.47
C VAL A 489 -4.03 27.19 13.32
N PRO A 490 -4.36 28.36 12.75
CA PRO A 490 -3.40 29.43 12.53
C PRO A 490 -2.96 30.07 13.85
N ASN A 491 -1.78 30.67 13.85
CA ASN A 491 -1.19 31.33 15.01
C ASN A 491 -1.07 32.86 14.86
N ASP A 492 -1.59 33.41 13.76
CA ASP A 492 -1.44 34.81 13.35
C ASP A 492 -2.77 35.53 13.08
N SER A 493 -3.91 34.84 13.27
CA SER A 493 -5.23 35.43 13.10
C SER A 493 -5.50 36.56 14.08
N THR A 494 -6.27 37.55 13.65
CA THR A 494 -6.66 38.72 14.45
C THR A 494 -8.13 39.04 14.26
N GLY A 495 -8.69 39.88 15.12
CA GLY A 495 -10.01 40.47 14.98
C GLY A 495 -11.12 39.43 14.71
N THR A 496 -11.93 39.72 13.72
CA THR A 496 -13.10 38.89 13.32
C THR A 496 -12.72 37.44 13.00
N GLU A 497 -11.59 37.22 12.32
CA GLU A 497 -11.12 35.87 11.97
C GLU A 497 -10.75 35.07 13.23
N LEU A 498 -10.01 35.68 14.17
CA LEU A 498 -9.66 35.04 15.44
C LEU A 498 -10.92 34.71 16.27
N GLY A 499 -11.90 35.62 16.30
CA GLY A 499 -13.18 35.37 16.95
C GLY A 499 -13.90 34.16 16.35
N ALA A 500 -13.97 34.07 15.02
CA ALA A 500 -14.56 32.92 14.31
C ALA A 500 -13.78 31.62 14.56
N ASN A 501 -12.45 31.68 14.56
CA ASN A 501 -11.58 30.55 14.89
C ASN A 501 -11.85 30.01 16.30
N GLY A 502 -12.13 30.88 17.27
CA GLY A 502 -12.45 30.52 18.66
C GLY A 502 -13.70 29.63 18.82
N ILE A 503 -14.57 29.61 17.84
CA ILE A 503 -15.77 28.75 17.80
C ILE A 503 -15.66 27.65 16.73
N GLY A 504 -14.44 27.42 16.21
CA GLY A 504 -14.18 26.37 15.21
C GLY A 504 -14.73 26.66 13.82
N GLN A 505 -14.91 27.93 13.50
CA GLN A 505 -15.26 28.44 12.16
C GLN A 505 -14.09 29.26 11.60
N GLY A 506 -14.33 30.10 10.64
CA GLY A 506 -13.23 30.87 10.00
C GLY A 506 -12.33 29.94 9.16
N VAL A 507 -11.04 29.93 9.47
CA VAL A 507 -10.02 29.16 8.72
C VAL A 507 -9.52 27.90 9.44
N VAL A 508 -10.01 27.63 10.64
CA VAL A 508 -9.68 26.40 11.38
C VAL A 508 -10.24 25.19 10.65
N GLN A 509 -9.40 24.17 10.47
CA GLN A 509 -9.80 22.89 9.87
C GLN A 509 -9.38 21.72 10.77
N SER A 510 -10.18 20.67 10.77
CA SER A 510 -9.86 19.38 11.39
C SER A 510 -10.44 18.24 10.60
N SER A 511 -9.82 17.05 10.71
CA SER A 511 -10.44 15.80 10.31
C SER A 511 -11.24 15.20 11.47
N THR A 512 -12.00 14.15 11.18
CA THR A 512 -12.67 13.37 12.22
C THR A 512 -11.67 12.74 13.18
N LEU A 513 -10.52 12.26 12.66
CA LEU A 513 -9.40 11.79 13.49
C LEU A 513 -8.88 12.89 14.42
N GLY A 514 -8.71 14.12 13.93
CA GLY A 514 -8.24 15.24 14.74
C GLY A 514 -9.15 15.51 15.92
N MET A 515 -10.46 15.56 15.68
CA MET A 515 -11.44 15.78 16.76
C MET A 515 -11.58 14.59 17.72
N ALA A 516 -11.39 13.35 17.23
CA ALA A 516 -11.27 12.17 18.10
C ALA A 516 -10.03 12.25 19.00
N THR A 517 -8.90 12.77 18.45
CA THR A 517 -7.66 12.97 19.20
C THR A 517 -7.80 14.02 20.30
N VAL A 518 -8.52 15.11 20.03
CA VAL A 518 -8.87 16.12 21.07
C VAL A 518 -9.63 15.45 22.22
N ALA A 519 -10.66 14.67 21.92
CA ALA A 519 -11.43 13.96 22.93
C ALA A 519 -10.58 12.94 23.70
N ALA A 520 -9.73 12.16 22.97
CA ALA A 520 -8.82 11.18 23.55
C ALA A 520 -7.81 11.84 24.50
N SER A 521 -7.24 12.99 24.13
CA SER A 521 -6.29 13.73 24.98
C SER A 521 -6.92 14.20 26.28
N VAL A 522 -8.15 14.68 26.24
CA VAL A 522 -8.90 15.05 27.47
C VAL A 522 -9.14 13.82 28.34
N ALA A 523 -9.57 12.70 27.77
CA ALA A 523 -9.85 11.47 28.52
C ALA A 523 -8.59 10.82 29.10
N ASN A 524 -7.46 10.89 28.38
CA ASN A 524 -6.17 10.35 28.82
C ASN A 524 -5.49 11.18 29.92
N GLY A 525 -5.84 12.46 30.05
CA GLY A 525 -5.14 13.36 30.97
C GLY A 525 -3.80 13.88 30.45
N ALA A 526 -3.48 13.62 29.19
CA ALA A 526 -2.25 14.00 28.49
C ALA A 526 -2.47 14.03 26.97
N THR A 527 -1.62 14.72 26.23
CA THR A 527 -1.64 14.73 24.76
C THR A 527 -1.55 13.32 24.20
N VAL A 528 -2.52 12.92 23.39
CA VAL A 528 -2.54 11.64 22.69
C VAL A 528 -2.01 11.79 21.27
N THR A 529 -1.16 10.86 20.85
CA THR A 529 -0.71 10.72 19.45
C THR A 529 -1.41 9.52 18.83
N PRO A 530 -2.34 9.72 17.90
CA PRO A 530 -3.03 8.59 17.27
C PRO A 530 -2.10 7.85 16.30
N TYR A 531 -2.20 6.51 16.26
CA TYR A 531 -1.50 5.66 15.31
C TYR A 531 -2.40 4.56 14.78
N LEU A 532 -2.15 4.18 13.53
CA LEU A 532 -2.87 3.11 12.84
C LEU A 532 -1.95 1.91 12.59
N VAL A 533 -0.72 2.14 12.14
CA VAL A 533 0.27 1.07 11.94
C VAL A 533 1.02 0.85 13.25
N ALA A 534 1.00 -0.40 13.73
CA ALA A 534 1.60 -0.76 15.01
C ALA A 534 3.02 -1.32 14.86
N ASP A 535 3.29 -1.99 13.74
CA ASP A 535 4.62 -2.50 13.41
C ASP A 535 4.88 -2.38 11.89
N PRO A 536 5.91 -1.64 11.46
CA PRO A 536 6.75 -0.75 12.29
C PRO A 536 5.95 0.46 12.78
N LYS A 537 6.02 0.73 14.09
CA LYS A 537 5.34 1.91 14.65
C LYS A 537 5.99 3.19 14.13
N PRO A 538 5.19 4.14 13.60
CA PRO A 538 5.71 5.42 13.12
C PRO A 538 6.42 6.20 14.22
N ALA A 539 7.40 7.03 13.85
CA ALA A 539 8.05 7.92 14.77
C ALA A 539 7.03 8.89 15.39
N ALA A 540 7.11 9.11 16.71
CA ALA A 540 6.23 10.06 17.36
C ALA A 540 6.47 11.49 16.81
N PRO A 541 5.38 12.29 16.62
CA PRO A 541 5.52 13.68 16.20
C PRO A 541 6.26 14.51 17.26
N VAL A 542 6.71 15.70 16.86
CA VAL A 542 7.33 16.65 17.78
C VAL A 542 6.34 17.02 18.90
N ALA A 543 6.75 16.83 20.13
CA ALA A 543 5.92 17.12 21.29
C ALA A 543 5.53 18.61 21.35
N ALA A 544 4.34 18.90 21.87
CA ALA A 544 3.88 20.26 22.12
C ALA A 544 4.86 20.98 23.10
N LYS A 545 5.17 22.25 22.84
CA LYS A 545 6.02 23.07 23.73
C LYS A 545 5.45 23.16 25.15
N LYS A 546 4.12 23.22 25.25
CA LYS A 546 3.36 23.14 26.50
C LYS A 546 2.38 21.98 26.40
N PRO A 547 2.75 20.76 26.78
CA PRO A 547 1.85 19.62 26.78
C PRO A 547 0.61 19.85 27.64
N LEU A 548 -0.45 19.08 27.38
CA LEU A 548 -1.63 19.05 28.22
C LEU A 548 -1.26 18.49 29.60
N THR A 549 -1.63 19.22 30.66
CA THR A 549 -1.45 18.74 32.03
C THR A 549 -2.69 17.95 32.50
N ALA A 550 -2.50 17.06 33.47
CA ALA A 550 -3.57 16.29 34.06
C ALA A 550 -4.67 17.18 34.69
N GLN A 551 -4.27 18.35 35.26
CA GLN A 551 -5.25 19.28 35.84
C GLN A 551 -6.08 19.97 34.75
N GLU A 552 -5.45 20.45 33.68
CA GLU A 552 -6.17 21.05 32.53
C GLU A 552 -7.15 20.05 31.90
N ALA A 553 -6.69 18.78 31.71
CA ALA A 553 -7.56 17.71 31.20
C ALA A 553 -8.75 17.42 32.12
N LYS A 554 -8.52 17.37 33.44
CA LYS A 554 -9.57 17.20 34.45
C LYS A 554 -10.59 18.35 34.42
N ASP A 555 -10.14 19.59 34.28
CA ASP A 555 -11.00 20.76 34.18
C ASP A 555 -11.83 20.70 32.90
N LEU A 556 -11.23 20.38 31.74
CA LEU A 556 -11.94 20.17 30.48
C LEU A 556 -12.94 19.03 30.57
N ALA A 557 -12.55 17.89 31.15
CA ALA A 557 -13.45 16.74 31.33
C ALA A 557 -14.65 17.10 32.19
N SER A 558 -14.47 17.87 33.27
CA SER A 558 -15.58 18.32 34.10
C SER A 558 -16.56 19.23 33.35
N MET A 559 -16.05 20.12 32.51
CA MET A 559 -16.86 20.99 31.66
C MET A 559 -17.59 20.19 30.56
N MET A 560 -16.92 19.19 29.97
CA MET A 560 -17.53 18.30 28.97
C MET A 560 -18.59 17.37 29.57
N ALA A 561 -18.50 17.05 30.87
CA ALA A 561 -19.53 16.29 31.58
C ALA A 561 -20.84 17.08 31.65
N GLU A 562 -20.81 18.38 31.97
CA GLU A 562 -22.00 19.23 32.02
C GLU A 562 -22.73 19.32 30.66
N VAL A 563 -21.99 19.21 29.53
CA VAL A 563 -22.60 19.13 28.19
C VAL A 563 -23.53 17.93 28.06
N VAL A 564 -23.16 16.79 28.69
CA VAL A 564 -23.92 15.54 28.67
C VAL A 564 -24.95 15.50 29.80
N ASP A 565 -24.66 16.08 30.97
CA ASP A 565 -25.59 16.02 32.11
C ASP A 565 -26.86 16.83 31.83
N HIS A 566 -26.72 18.05 31.34
CA HIS A 566 -27.86 18.95 31.13
C HIS A 566 -27.72 19.88 29.91
N GLY A 567 -26.59 19.82 29.20
CA GLY A 567 -26.31 20.65 28.04
C GLY A 567 -26.86 20.07 26.72
N THR A 568 -26.09 20.36 25.64
CA THR A 568 -26.52 20.03 24.27
C THR A 568 -26.55 18.53 23.96
N LEU A 569 -25.84 17.69 24.73
CA LEU A 569 -25.78 16.24 24.55
C LEU A 569 -26.48 15.45 25.67
N LYS A 570 -27.46 16.04 26.34
CA LYS A 570 -28.17 15.41 27.47
C LYS A 570 -28.80 14.04 27.16
N ASP A 571 -29.06 13.74 25.90
CA ASP A 571 -29.62 12.44 25.49
C ASP A 571 -28.59 11.29 25.58
N LEU A 572 -27.32 11.61 25.79
CA LEU A 572 -26.25 10.62 26.00
C LEU A 572 -26.07 10.21 27.47
N ASN A 573 -26.65 10.94 28.42
CA ASN A 573 -26.51 10.66 29.86
C ASN A 573 -27.18 9.34 30.29
N LYS A 574 -28.03 8.77 29.42
CA LYS A 574 -28.75 7.49 29.66
C LYS A 574 -27.99 6.25 29.17
N ILE A 575 -26.84 6.43 28.54
CA ILE A 575 -26.01 5.30 28.09
C ILE A 575 -25.42 4.61 29.31
N GLY A 576 -25.59 3.29 29.39
CA GLY A 576 -25.06 2.50 30.49
C GLY A 576 -23.54 2.44 30.51
N GLY A 577 -22.96 2.04 31.66
CA GLY A 577 -21.51 1.91 31.80
C GLY A 577 -20.84 3.10 32.49
N LYS A 578 -19.60 3.44 32.07
CA LYS A 578 -18.89 4.63 32.60
C LYS A 578 -19.56 5.92 32.11
N PRO A 579 -19.47 7.02 32.88
CA PRO A 579 -20.02 8.31 32.44
C PRO A 579 -19.51 8.71 31.05
N VAL A 580 -20.41 9.24 30.22
CA VAL A 580 -20.08 9.85 28.93
C VAL A 580 -19.80 11.32 29.16
N ILE A 581 -18.75 11.84 28.56
CA ILE A 581 -18.49 13.27 28.44
C ILE A 581 -18.37 13.65 26.97
N GLY A 582 -18.66 14.89 26.59
CA GLY A 582 -18.58 15.22 25.18
C GLY A 582 -18.84 16.68 24.82
N LYS A 583 -18.83 16.97 23.53
CA LYS A 583 -19.18 18.28 22.95
C LYS A 583 -19.81 18.11 21.58
N SER A 584 -20.94 18.77 21.34
CA SER A 584 -21.57 18.90 20.03
C SER A 584 -20.98 20.09 19.27
N GLY A 585 -20.97 20.00 17.93
CA GLY A 585 -20.52 21.06 17.05
C GLY A 585 -21.41 21.21 15.83
N THR A 586 -21.63 22.45 15.44
CA THR A 586 -22.31 22.83 14.20
C THR A 586 -21.44 23.88 13.52
N ALA A 587 -21.09 23.69 12.26
CA ALA A 587 -20.36 24.68 11.47
C ALA A 587 -21.17 25.02 10.22
N GLU A 588 -21.75 26.20 10.20
CA GLU A 588 -22.46 26.73 9.04
C GLU A 588 -21.43 27.07 7.94
N TYR A 589 -21.67 26.61 6.73
CA TYR A 589 -20.80 26.88 5.60
C TYR A 589 -21.50 27.56 4.41
N ASP A 590 -22.84 27.55 4.41
CA ASP A 590 -23.66 28.09 3.35
C ASP A 590 -25.04 28.44 3.91
N ALA A 591 -25.62 29.57 3.50
CA ALA A 591 -26.97 29.99 3.91
C ALA A 591 -28.08 29.12 3.29
N GLU A 592 -27.77 28.38 2.22
CA GLU A 592 -28.73 27.54 1.47
C GLU A 592 -28.64 26.06 1.83
N ARG A 593 -27.63 25.65 2.61
CA ARG A 593 -27.39 24.27 2.97
C ARG A 593 -27.49 24.04 4.47
N ASN A 594 -27.62 22.77 4.85
CA ASN A 594 -27.42 22.34 6.22
C ASN A 594 -25.96 22.60 6.64
N ALA A 595 -25.71 22.52 7.92
CA ALA A 595 -24.37 22.73 8.47
C ALA A 595 -23.62 21.41 8.63
N HIS A 596 -22.30 21.48 8.73
CA HIS A 596 -21.48 20.36 9.22
C HIS A 596 -21.88 20.01 10.66
N ALA A 597 -22.30 18.78 10.86
CA ALA A 597 -22.70 18.26 12.17
C ALA A 597 -21.57 17.44 12.79
N TRP A 598 -21.19 17.80 14.02
CA TRP A 598 -20.11 17.16 14.76
C TRP A 598 -20.53 16.74 16.16
N THR A 599 -20.03 15.61 16.62
CA THR A 599 -20.08 15.22 18.03
C THR A 599 -18.78 14.52 18.41
N ILE A 600 -18.14 14.97 19.49
CA ILE A 600 -17.02 14.27 20.12
C ILE A 600 -17.45 13.80 21.49
N VAL A 601 -17.13 12.56 21.82
CA VAL A 601 -17.50 11.95 23.11
C VAL A 601 -16.39 11.03 23.60
N THR A 602 -16.36 10.80 24.91
CA THR A 602 -15.55 9.73 25.50
C THR A 602 -16.36 8.93 26.49
N GLN A 603 -16.10 7.62 26.57
CA GLN A 603 -16.65 6.73 27.57
C GLN A 603 -15.59 5.71 28.01
N GLY A 604 -15.05 5.88 29.20
CA GLY A 604 -13.96 5.03 29.66
C GLY A 604 -12.70 5.18 28.81
N ASP A 605 -12.18 4.08 28.26
CA ASP A 605 -10.99 4.08 27.41
C ASP A 605 -11.36 4.08 25.90
N LEU A 606 -12.38 4.86 25.56
CA LEU A 606 -12.85 5.02 24.19
C LEU A 606 -13.20 6.49 23.94
N ALA A 607 -12.58 7.09 22.94
CA ALA A 607 -12.87 8.43 22.43
C ALA A 607 -13.40 8.30 20.99
N VAL A 608 -14.52 8.98 20.72
CA VAL A 608 -15.22 8.89 19.44
C VAL A 608 -15.49 10.29 18.90
N ALA A 609 -15.22 10.50 17.63
CA ALA A 609 -15.68 11.65 16.88
C ALA A 609 -16.60 11.19 15.74
N VAL A 610 -17.71 11.88 15.56
CA VAL A 610 -18.66 11.70 14.46
C VAL A 610 -18.75 13.00 13.68
N PHE A 611 -18.70 12.89 12.37
CA PHE A 611 -18.88 13.95 11.40
C PHE A 611 -19.95 13.59 10.39
N VAL A 612 -20.80 14.54 10.03
CA VAL A 612 -21.74 14.46 8.90
C VAL A 612 -21.68 15.78 8.15
N SER A 613 -21.41 15.73 6.85
CA SER A 613 -21.16 16.93 6.03
C SER A 613 -22.38 17.81 5.88
N ASP A 614 -23.57 17.23 5.93
CA ASP A 614 -24.84 17.93 5.70
C ASP A 614 -25.89 17.46 6.71
N GLY A 615 -26.02 18.19 7.79
CA GLY A 615 -26.92 17.87 8.90
C GLY A 615 -27.56 19.11 9.53
N SER A 616 -28.60 18.88 10.34
CA SER A 616 -29.33 19.95 11.05
C SER A 616 -28.59 20.47 12.29
N GLY A 617 -27.48 19.83 12.68
CA GLY A 617 -26.65 20.22 13.82
C GLY A 617 -26.06 19.03 14.56
N GLY A 618 -25.03 19.30 15.38
CA GLY A 618 -24.26 18.25 16.03
C GLY A 618 -25.08 17.37 16.95
N ALA A 619 -25.89 17.97 17.81
CA ALA A 619 -26.74 17.24 18.76
C ALA A 619 -27.86 16.43 18.07
N GLN A 620 -28.40 16.93 16.97
CA GLN A 620 -29.52 16.35 16.25
C GLN A 620 -29.12 15.29 15.23
N THR A 621 -27.95 15.44 14.59
CA THR A 621 -27.47 14.56 13.52
C THR A 621 -26.35 13.64 13.99
N ALA A 622 -25.22 14.18 14.46
CA ALA A 622 -24.06 13.39 14.87
C ALA A 622 -24.21 12.76 16.28
N GLY A 623 -24.99 13.40 17.17
CA GLY A 623 -25.28 12.88 18.51
C GLY A 623 -25.97 11.52 18.52
N PRO A 624 -27.04 11.28 17.76
CA PRO A 624 -27.68 9.97 17.63
C PRO A 624 -26.76 8.88 17.10
N ILE A 625 -25.89 9.20 16.14
CA ILE A 625 -24.88 8.28 15.60
C ILE A 625 -23.90 7.87 16.71
N ALA A 626 -23.35 8.85 17.45
CA ALA A 626 -22.46 8.59 18.58
C ALA A 626 -23.17 7.75 19.67
N LYS A 627 -24.44 8.04 19.96
CA LYS A 627 -25.26 7.29 20.92
C LYS A 627 -25.43 5.84 20.49
N LYS A 628 -25.83 5.59 19.23
CA LYS A 628 -25.98 4.24 18.68
C LYS A 628 -24.68 3.47 18.79
N PHE A 629 -23.55 4.08 18.37
CA PHE A 629 -22.25 3.47 18.44
C PHE A 629 -21.85 3.09 19.87
N LEU A 630 -21.92 4.03 20.83
CA LEU A 630 -21.58 3.74 22.24
C LEU A 630 -22.51 2.71 22.89
N THR A 631 -23.77 2.61 22.46
CA THR A 631 -24.73 1.65 23.00
C THR A 631 -24.46 0.23 22.47
N GLU A 632 -24.06 0.09 21.22
CA GLU A 632 -23.85 -1.20 20.55
C GLU A 632 -22.41 -1.68 20.65
N HIS A 633 -21.44 -0.79 20.91
CA HIS A 633 -20.04 -1.15 21.14
C HIS A 633 -19.89 -1.91 22.46
N LYS A 634 -19.35 -3.12 22.42
CA LYS A 634 -19.20 -4.04 23.59
C LYS A 634 -17.74 -4.22 23.99
#